data_0fef9e4f4f4326db95f903023c558f14
#
_entry.id   0fef9e4f4f4326db95f903023c558f14
#
_cell.length_a   1.000
_cell.length_b   1.000
_cell.length_c   1.000
_cell.angle_alpha   90.00
_cell.angle_beta   90.00
_cell.angle_gamma   90.00
#
_symmetry.space_group_name_H-M   'P 1'
#
loop_
_entity.id
_entity.type
_entity.pdbx_description
1 polymer ?
#
loop_
_entity_poly.entity_id
_entity_poly.type
_entity_poly.pdbx_seq_one_letter_code
_entity_poly.pdbx_strand_id
1 'polypeptide(L)'
;MTTVAVAVPLVLIALYVIAVAAATLYQRKLLYFPNRAAVAPATVGLAQADVLKLKTSDGEVLVAWHIAATAGKPLILYFQGNGGGLELRNERFRELTRTGCGLLAVEYRGYGGSSGRPNEEGLHRDAEAGYETALALGAPAKGIVVMGESLGSGVALRLAARHEVGVVVLDSPFTSIVDVAAIHFWMFPTRLLIRDRFRSDQAIGAIRAPLLIVHGDRDDVIPIRLGEKLYALAGEPKQFIRVEGAGHLALGFAIPEVLDWIESAISVERN
;
A
#
# COMPACT_ATOMS: atom_id res chain seq x y z
N MET A 1 16.17 52.14 -12.34
CA MET A 1 16.41 50.73 -12.76
C MET A 1 16.85 49.83 -11.60
N THR A 2 17.58 50.32 -10.61
CA THR A 2 18.06 49.51 -9.44
C THR A 2 16.95 48.97 -8.52
N THR A 3 15.86 49.71 -8.29
CA THR A 3 14.73 49.29 -7.43
C THR A 3 13.94 48.14 -8.01
N VAL A 4 13.71 48.08 -9.33
CA VAL A 4 13.03 46.98 -10.00
C VAL A 4 13.90 45.73 -10.02
N ALA A 5 15.19 45.86 -10.19
CA ALA A 5 16.15 44.76 -10.22
C ALA A 5 16.23 44.00 -8.88
N VAL A 6 15.92 44.65 -7.76
CA VAL A 6 15.86 44.00 -6.42
C VAL A 6 14.44 43.52 -6.09
N ALA A 7 13.41 44.23 -6.55
CA ALA A 7 12.01 43.89 -6.23
C ALA A 7 11.58 42.54 -6.85
N VAL A 8 11.95 42.26 -8.11
CA VAL A 8 11.57 41.03 -8.79
C VAL A 8 12.07 39.76 -8.10
N PRO A 9 13.38 39.63 -7.75
CA PRO A 9 13.86 38.44 -7.02
C PRO A 9 13.19 38.27 -5.65
N LEU A 10 12.94 39.36 -4.93
CA LEU A 10 12.26 39.29 -3.63
C LEU A 10 10.83 38.77 -3.75
N VAL A 11 10.10 39.21 -4.77
CA VAL A 11 8.75 38.69 -5.06
C VAL A 11 8.80 37.20 -5.40
N LEU A 12 9.74 36.74 -6.23
CA LEU A 12 9.89 35.32 -6.58
C LEU A 12 10.23 34.47 -5.35
N ILE A 13 11.12 34.94 -4.49
CA ILE A 13 11.44 34.26 -3.23
C ILE A 13 10.21 34.19 -2.33
N ALA A 14 9.45 35.27 -2.19
CA ALA A 14 8.24 35.29 -1.39
C ALA A 14 7.20 34.29 -1.92
N LEU A 15 6.99 34.25 -3.24
CA LEU A 15 6.07 33.28 -3.88
C LEU A 15 6.53 31.85 -3.66
N TYR A 16 7.82 31.56 -3.78
CA TYR A 16 8.38 30.24 -3.51
C TYR A 16 8.17 29.83 -2.05
N VAL A 17 8.45 30.72 -1.09
CA VAL A 17 8.23 30.45 0.34
C VAL A 17 6.75 30.17 0.62
N ILE A 18 5.84 30.93 0.02
CA ILE A 18 4.38 30.70 0.11
C ILE A 18 4.02 29.33 -0.45
N ALA A 19 4.55 28.97 -1.62
CA ALA A 19 4.30 27.68 -2.25
C ALA A 19 4.80 26.51 -1.37
N VAL A 20 6.01 26.64 -0.80
CA VAL A 20 6.58 25.67 0.16
C VAL A 20 5.70 25.54 1.40
N ALA A 21 5.27 26.66 1.99
CA ALA A 21 4.38 26.66 3.15
C ALA A 21 3.03 26.01 2.82
N ALA A 22 2.43 26.33 1.69
CA ALA A 22 1.17 25.74 1.24
C ALA A 22 1.32 24.22 1.01
N ALA A 23 2.37 23.78 0.30
CA ALA A 23 2.66 22.37 0.11
C ALA A 23 2.84 21.63 1.44
N THR A 24 3.55 22.21 2.40
CA THR A 24 3.75 21.64 3.74
C THR A 24 2.45 21.53 4.54
N LEU A 25 1.57 22.51 4.45
CA LEU A 25 0.30 22.52 5.16
C LEU A 25 -0.72 21.52 4.55
N TYR A 26 -0.72 21.42 3.23
CA TYR A 26 -1.70 20.60 2.50
C TYR A 26 -1.17 19.25 2.02
N GLN A 27 0.06 18.84 2.38
CA GLN A 27 0.73 17.62 1.89
C GLN A 27 -0.12 16.36 2.01
N ARG A 28 -0.92 16.20 3.08
CA ARG A 28 -1.81 15.05 3.24
C ARG A 28 -2.96 15.05 2.24
N LYS A 29 -3.43 16.22 1.80
CA LYS A 29 -4.42 16.31 0.72
C LYS A 29 -3.82 16.01 -0.65
N LEU A 30 -2.50 16.17 -0.79
CA LEU A 30 -1.74 15.83 -1.99
C LEU A 30 -1.29 14.36 -2.00
N LEU A 31 -1.31 13.70 -0.85
CA LEU A 31 -0.92 12.29 -0.74
C LEU A 31 -2.14 11.35 -0.70
N TYR A 32 -3.20 11.70 0.02
CA TYR A 32 -4.36 10.83 0.23
C TYR A 32 -5.57 11.35 -0.54
N PHE A 33 -6.17 10.50 -1.38
CA PHE A 33 -7.34 10.81 -2.23
C PHE A 33 -8.51 9.86 -1.92
N PRO A 34 -9.08 9.90 -0.70
CA PRO A 34 -10.10 8.95 -0.29
C PRO A 34 -11.41 9.15 -1.04
N ASN A 35 -12.00 8.07 -1.58
CA ASN A 35 -13.43 7.99 -1.72
C ASN A 35 -14.02 7.70 -0.33
N ARG A 36 -14.84 8.62 0.19
CA ARG A 36 -15.43 8.47 1.53
C ARG A 36 -16.76 7.72 1.54
N ALA A 37 -17.34 7.51 0.36
CA ALA A 37 -18.61 6.81 0.25
C ALA A 37 -18.42 5.33 0.64
N ALA A 38 -19.27 4.83 1.52
CA ALA A 38 -19.36 3.40 1.77
C ALA A 38 -20.00 2.72 0.57
N VAL A 39 -19.25 1.85 -0.10
CA VAL A 39 -19.72 1.04 -1.22
C VAL A 39 -19.92 -0.39 -0.74
N ALA A 40 -21.08 -0.98 -1.04
CA ALA A 40 -21.31 -2.38 -0.71
C ALA A 40 -20.63 -3.28 -1.75
N PRO A 41 -19.89 -4.33 -1.35
CA PRO A 41 -19.16 -5.19 -2.29
C PRO A 41 -20.08 -5.85 -3.33
N ALA A 42 -21.33 -6.17 -2.99
CA ALA A 42 -22.30 -6.73 -3.90
C ALA A 42 -22.62 -5.81 -5.10
N THR A 43 -22.54 -4.48 -4.93
CA THR A 43 -22.83 -3.51 -6.01
C THR A 43 -21.73 -3.46 -7.08
N VAL A 44 -20.58 -4.01 -6.77
CA VAL A 44 -19.42 -4.09 -7.69
C VAL A 44 -19.07 -5.54 -8.07
N GLY A 45 -20.03 -6.45 -7.92
CA GLY A 45 -19.89 -7.84 -8.37
C GLY A 45 -19.12 -8.76 -7.42
N LEU A 46 -19.06 -8.41 -6.12
CA LEU A 46 -18.46 -9.22 -5.06
C LEU A 46 -19.53 -9.60 -4.01
N ALA A 47 -20.63 -10.18 -4.46
CA ALA A 47 -21.76 -10.55 -3.59
C ALA A 47 -21.39 -11.56 -2.48
N GLN A 48 -20.31 -12.32 -2.67
CA GLN A 48 -19.77 -13.27 -1.69
C GLN A 48 -18.94 -12.61 -0.58
N ALA A 49 -18.66 -11.30 -0.67
CA ALA A 49 -17.87 -10.60 0.34
C ALA A 49 -18.75 -10.04 1.45
N ASP A 50 -18.40 -10.37 2.69
CA ASP A 50 -18.99 -9.79 3.90
C ASP A 50 -18.36 -8.43 4.21
N VAL A 51 -19.14 -7.52 4.79
CA VAL A 51 -18.65 -6.24 5.30
C VAL A 51 -18.40 -6.36 6.79
N LEU A 52 -17.16 -6.21 7.21
CA LEU A 52 -16.75 -6.22 8.61
C LEU A 52 -16.48 -4.80 9.10
N LYS A 53 -16.59 -4.62 10.43
CA LYS A 53 -16.16 -3.42 11.15
C LYS A 53 -15.01 -3.78 12.07
N LEU A 54 -13.85 -3.14 11.85
CA LEU A 54 -12.64 -3.34 12.64
C LEU A 54 -12.47 -2.13 13.55
N LYS A 55 -12.09 -2.37 14.81
CA LYS A 55 -11.77 -1.29 15.74
C LYS A 55 -10.27 -1.18 15.92
N THR A 56 -9.72 0.00 15.68
CA THR A 56 -8.29 0.27 15.87
C THR A 56 -7.97 0.56 17.33
N SER A 57 -6.70 0.44 17.71
CA SER A 57 -6.20 0.71 19.07
C SER A 57 -6.44 2.15 19.55
N ASP A 58 -6.56 3.11 18.61
CA ASP A 58 -6.86 4.51 18.89
C ASP A 58 -8.34 4.87 18.71
N GLY A 59 -9.22 3.87 18.54
CA GLY A 59 -10.67 4.01 18.64
C GLY A 59 -11.39 4.30 17.32
N GLU A 60 -10.68 4.35 16.18
CA GLU A 60 -11.34 4.46 14.88
C GLU A 60 -12.06 3.15 14.50
N VAL A 61 -13.10 3.27 13.67
CA VAL A 61 -13.87 2.14 13.15
C VAL A 61 -13.66 2.06 11.65
N LEU A 62 -13.05 0.97 11.20
CA LEU A 62 -12.75 0.73 9.79
C LEU A 62 -13.77 -0.18 9.15
N VAL A 63 -13.97 -0.02 7.87
CA VAL A 63 -14.68 -0.96 7.00
C VAL A 63 -13.68 -1.94 6.42
N ALA A 64 -14.02 -3.21 6.34
CA ALA A 64 -13.25 -4.19 5.59
C ALA A 64 -14.17 -5.13 4.81
N TRP A 65 -13.70 -5.60 3.67
CA TRP A 65 -14.37 -6.63 2.90
C TRP A 65 -13.68 -7.97 3.14
N HIS A 66 -14.47 -8.99 3.47
CA HIS A 66 -13.98 -10.31 3.78
C HIS A 66 -14.60 -11.37 2.87
N ILE A 67 -13.74 -12.20 2.28
CA ILE A 67 -14.12 -13.42 1.56
C ILE A 67 -13.41 -14.58 2.27
N ALA A 68 -14.15 -15.56 2.74
CA ALA A 68 -13.57 -16.70 3.46
C ALA A 68 -12.66 -17.54 2.56
N ALA A 69 -11.52 -17.97 3.08
CA ALA A 69 -10.66 -18.92 2.38
C ALA A 69 -11.29 -20.30 2.35
N THR A 70 -11.10 -21.05 1.25
CA THR A 70 -11.39 -22.49 1.26
C THR A 70 -10.37 -23.22 2.13
N ALA A 71 -10.75 -24.39 2.64
CA ALA A 71 -9.88 -25.14 3.56
C ALA A 71 -8.47 -25.36 2.96
N GLY A 72 -7.46 -25.02 3.73
CA GLY A 72 -6.06 -25.15 3.34
C GLY A 72 -5.49 -24.04 2.45
N LYS A 73 -6.31 -23.08 2.01
CA LYS A 73 -5.84 -21.92 1.24
C LYS A 73 -5.50 -20.74 2.16
N PRO A 74 -4.58 -19.84 1.75
CA PRO A 74 -4.20 -18.67 2.54
C PRO A 74 -5.27 -17.58 2.55
N LEU A 75 -5.15 -16.67 3.53
CA LEU A 75 -5.91 -15.43 3.58
C LEU A 75 -5.03 -14.26 3.11
N ILE A 76 -5.47 -13.54 2.10
CA ILE A 76 -4.81 -12.33 1.61
C ILE A 76 -5.31 -11.15 2.45
N LEU A 77 -4.41 -10.55 3.24
CA LEU A 77 -4.62 -9.29 3.93
C LEU A 77 -4.15 -8.16 3.02
N TYR A 78 -5.10 -7.42 2.48
CA TYR A 78 -4.86 -6.48 1.39
C TYR A 78 -4.90 -5.02 1.84
N PHE A 79 -3.87 -4.26 1.43
CA PHE A 79 -3.72 -2.83 1.66
C PHE A 79 -3.67 -2.08 0.33
N GLN A 80 -4.68 -1.23 0.10
CA GLN A 80 -4.84 -0.48 -1.14
C GLN A 80 -3.85 0.68 -1.28
N GLY A 81 -3.78 1.25 -2.48
CA GLY A 81 -3.06 2.49 -2.77
C GLY A 81 -3.73 3.74 -2.17
N ASN A 82 -3.22 4.91 -2.54
CA ASN A 82 -3.64 6.19 -1.96
C ASN A 82 -4.94 6.76 -2.54
N GLY A 83 -5.47 6.21 -3.62
CA GLY A 83 -6.64 6.75 -4.32
C GLY A 83 -7.85 5.81 -4.35
N GLY A 84 -9.05 6.40 -4.25
CA GLY A 84 -10.32 5.69 -4.32
C GLY A 84 -10.68 4.92 -3.06
N GLY A 85 -11.27 3.75 -3.21
CA GLY A 85 -11.63 2.79 -2.18
C GLY A 85 -11.53 1.36 -2.73
N LEU A 86 -11.98 0.37 -1.98
CA LEU A 86 -11.92 -1.05 -2.36
C LEU A 86 -12.74 -1.35 -3.62
N GLU A 87 -13.74 -0.54 -3.92
CA GLU A 87 -14.61 -0.69 -5.10
C GLU A 87 -13.85 -0.66 -6.42
N LEU A 88 -12.71 0.05 -6.47
CA LEU A 88 -11.87 0.12 -7.67
C LEU A 88 -11.00 -1.14 -7.87
N ARG A 89 -10.99 -2.07 -6.91
CA ARG A 89 -10.18 -3.29 -6.91
C ARG A 89 -11.02 -4.56 -7.07
N ASN A 90 -12.31 -4.43 -7.36
CA ASN A 90 -13.26 -5.53 -7.44
C ASN A 90 -12.83 -6.64 -8.41
N GLU A 91 -12.31 -6.31 -9.60
CA GLU A 91 -11.81 -7.31 -10.56
C GLU A 91 -10.57 -8.04 -10.03
N ARG A 92 -9.63 -7.29 -9.45
CA ARG A 92 -8.44 -7.85 -8.80
C ARG A 92 -8.84 -8.82 -7.68
N PHE A 93 -9.80 -8.46 -6.84
CA PHE A 93 -10.27 -9.31 -5.74
C PHE A 93 -10.92 -10.58 -6.24
N ARG A 94 -11.71 -10.52 -7.33
CA ARG A 94 -12.28 -11.74 -7.97
C ARG A 94 -11.19 -12.69 -8.46
N GLU A 95 -10.18 -12.15 -9.14
CA GLU A 95 -9.07 -12.97 -9.65
C GLU A 95 -8.22 -13.55 -8.53
N LEU A 96 -7.87 -12.77 -7.50
CA LEU A 96 -7.09 -13.25 -6.37
C LEU A 96 -7.79 -14.34 -5.55
N THR A 97 -9.12 -14.30 -5.48
CA THR A 97 -9.90 -15.30 -4.73
C THR A 97 -10.40 -16.48 -5.56
N ARG A 98 -10.18 -16.46 -6.88
CA ARG A 98 -10.66 -17.48 -7.83
C ARG A 98 -10.15 -18.88 -7.52
N THR A 99 -8.95 -19.01 -6.96
CA THR A 99 -8.32 -20.30 -6.58
C THR A 99 -8.65 -20.74 -5.15
N GLY A 100 -9.58 -20.05 -4.48
CA GLY A 100 -10.00 -20.34 -3.11
C GLY A 100 -9.22 -19.61 -2.04
N CYS A 101 -8.27 -18.73 -2.37
CA CYS A 101 -7.68 -17.81 -1.39
C CYS A 101 -8.78 -16.96 -0.74
N GLY A 102 -8.68 -16.75 0.57
CA GLY A 102 -9.51 -15.77 1.27
C GLY A 102 -8.99 -14.35 1.02
N LEU A 103 -9.83 -13.38 1.32
CA LEU A 103 -9.49 -11.95 1.27
C LEU A 103 -9.96 -11.25 2.54
N LEU A 104 -9.11 -10.41 3.11
CA LEU A 104 -9.48 -9.36 4.06
C LEU A 104 -8.88 -8.05 3.54
N ALA A 105 -9.68 -7.26 2.84
CA ALA A 105 -9.28 -5.98 2.31
C ALA A 105 -9.75 -4.87 3.27
N VAL A 106 -8.82 -4.02 3.72
CA VAL A 106 -9.08 -3.00 4.74
C VAL A 106 -9.20 -1.62 4.08
N GLU A 107 -10.35 -0.97 4.27
CA GLU A 107 -10.49 0.47 3.99
C GLU A 107 -9.77 1.27 5.07
N TYR A 108 -8.78 2.03 4.68
CA TYR A 108 -8.08 2.90 5.63
C TYR A 108 -9.01 3.91 6.28
N ARG A 109 -8.60 4.44 7.42
CA ARG A 109 -9.28 5.56 8.07
C ARG A 109 -9.54 6.71 7.11
N GLY A 110 -10.79 7.16 7.06
CA GLY A 110 -11.26 8.22 6.15
C GLY A 110 -11.59 7.77 4.73
N TYR A 111 -11.44 6.48 4.39
CA TYR A 111 -11.83 5.84 3.11
C TYR A 111 -13.09 4.99 3.31
N GLY A 112 -13.86 4.74 2.27
CA GLY A 112 -14.90 3.72 2.14
C GLY A 112 -15.89 3.59 3.30
N GLY A 113 -16.22 4.69 3.99
CA GLY A 113 -17.08 4.67 5.18
C GLY A 113 -16.35 4.37 6.50
N SER A 114 -15.02 4.23 6.48
CA SER A 114 -14.19 4.20 7.68
C SER A 114 -14.11 5.56 8.34
N SER A 115 -14.07 5.60 9.69
CA SER A 115 -13.93 6.85 10.46
C SER A 115 -12.52 7.44 10.36
N GLY A 116 -12.32 8.63 10.92
CA GLY A 116 -11.00 9.25 11.05
C GLY A 116 -10.47 9.99 9.83
N ARG A 117 -9.16 10.21 9.83
CA ARG A 117 -8.42 10.90 8.75
C ARG A 117 -7.09 10.22 8.49
N PRO A 118 -6.69 10.01 7.21
CA PRO A 118 -5.49 9.28 6.88
C PRO A 118 -4.22 10.05 7.27
N ASN A 119 -3.26 9.30 7.80
CA ASN A 119 -1.88 9.67 8.05
C ASN A 119 -1.06 8.39 8.26
N GLU A 120 0.26 8.45 8.10
CA GLU A 120 1.14 7.28 8.16
C GLU A 120 0.93 6.43 9.42
N GLU A 121 1.02 7.03 10.60
CA GLU A 121 0.87 6.32 11.87
C GLU A 121 -0.53 5.71 12.01
N GLY A 122 -1.56 6.42 11.53
CA GLY A 122 -2.93 5.92 11.49
C GLY A 122 -3.06 4.70 10.58
N LEU A 123 -2.53 4.74 9.36
CA LEU A 123 -2.57 3.61 8.43
C LEU A 123 -1.84 2.38 8.99
N HIS A 124 -0.77 2.58 9.76
CA HIS A 124 -0.12 1.46 10.45
C HIS A 124 -1.01 0.82 11.51
N ARG A 125 -1.76 1.62 12.30
CA ARG A 125 -2.76 1.10 13.25
C ARG A 125 -3.93 0.42 12.54
N ASP A 126 -4.32 0.91 11.37
CA ASP A 126 -5.34 0.27 10.54
C ASP A 126 -4.88 -1.13 10.08
N ALA A 127 -3.60 -1.26 9.71
CA ALA A 127 -3.00 -2.53 9.33
C ALA A 127 -2.91 -3.51 10.52
N GLU A 128 -2.54 -3.03 11.71
CA GLU A 128 -2.56 -3.85 12.93
C GLU A 128 -3.96 -4.41 13.20
N ALA A 129 -5.01 -3.56 13.12
CA ALA A 129 -6.39 -4.01 13.29
C ALA A 129 -6.82 -5.04 12.23
N GLY A 130 -6.34 -4.88 10.99
CA GLY A 130 -6.53 -5.86 9.92
C GLY A 130 -5.86 -7.20 10.24
N TYR A 131 -4.63 -7.19 10.71
CA TYR A 131 -3.87 -8.39 11.07
C TYR A 131 -4.50 -9.13 12.26
N GLU A 132 -4.85 -8.41 13.33
CA GLU A 132 -5.55 -8.97 14.48
C GLU A 132 -6.90 -9.59 14.07
N THR A 133 -7.62 -8.95 13.15
CA THR A 133 -8.87 -9.50 12.60
C THR A 133 -8.62 -10.76 11.78
N ALA A 134 -7.57 -10.80 10.96
CA ALA A 134 -7.20 -12.01 10.20
C ALA A 134 -6.93 -13.21 11.11
N LEU A 135 -6.20 -12.99 12.22
CA LEU A 135 -5.96 -14.01 13.23
C LEU A 135 -7.28 -14.46 13.93
N ALA A 136 -8.15 -13.49 14.28
CA ALA A 136 -9.43 -13.76 14.91
C ALA A 136 -10.41 -14.54 14.00
N LEU A 137 -10.29 -14.38 12.67
CA LEU A 137 -11.01 -15.17 11.67
C LEU A 137 -10.44 -16.59 11.50
N GLY A 138 -9.39 -16.94 12.24
CA GLY A 138 -8.79 -18.28 12.27
C GLY A 138 -7.66 -18.49 11.26
N ALA A 139 -7.20 -17.45 10.55
CA ALA A 139 -6.03 -17.58 9.69
C ALA A 139 -4.78 -17.73 10.56
N PRO A 140 -3.97 -18.82 10.41
CA PRO A 140 -2.69 -18.90 11.12
C PRO A 140 -1.73 -17.83 10.56
N ALA A 141 -0.83 -17.29 11.38
CA ALA A 141 0.11 -16.24 10.96
C ALA A 141 0.84 -16.60 9.66
N LYS A 142 1.38 -17.80 9.55
CA LYS A 142 2.03 -18.33 8.33
C LYS A 142 1.06 -18.62 7.16
N GLY A 143 -0.24 -18.51 7.36
CA GLY A 143 -1.27 -18.59 6.34
C GLY A 143 -1.74 -17.23 5.84
N ILE A 144 -1.21 -16.14 6.38
CA ILE A 144 -1.56 -14.78 5.98
C ILE A 144 -0.58 -14.30 4.90
N VAL A 145 -1.11 -13.94 3.73
CA VAL A 145 -0.40 -13.23 2.67
C VAL A 145 -0.64 -11.74 2.84
N VAL A 146 0.38 -10.99 3.21
CA VAL A 146 0.26 -9.52 3.30
C VAL A 146 0.53 -8.92 1.93
N MET A 147 -0.50 -8.30 1.33
CA MET A 147 -0.41 -7.71 0.00
C MET A 147 -0.61 -6.20 0.06
N GLY A 148 0.31 -5.44 -0.55
CA GLY A 148 0.23 -3.98 -0.60
C GLY A 148 0.43 -3.42 -2.01
N GLU A 149 -0.46 -2.52 -2.43
CA GLU A 149 -0.33 -1.81 -3.71
C GLU A 149 0.11 -0.36 -3.48
N SER A 150 1.09 0.14 -4.25
CA SER A 150 1.53 1.53 -4.21
C SER A 150 1.76 2.02 -2.77
N LEU A 151 1.03 3.02 -2.26
CA LEU A 151 1.10 3.46 -0.86
C LEU A 151 0.95 2.29 0.13
N GLY A 152 0.05 1.35 -0.16
CA GLY A 152 -0.18 0.17 0.66
C GLY A 152 1.03 -0.75 0.79
N SER A 153 2.00 -0.67 -0.13
CA SER A 153 3.25 -1.43 -0.01
C SER A 153 4.07 -0.99 1.22
N GLY A 154 4.09 0.31 1.53
CA GLY A 154 4.73 0.83 2.74
C GLY A 154 4.00 0.39 4.02
N VAL A 155 2.67 0.28 3.97
CA VAL A 155 1.84 -0.23 5.08
C VAL A 155 2.10 -1.72 5.29
N ALA A 156 2.08 -2.52 4.21
CA ALA A 156 2.34 -3.96 4.22
C ALA A 156 3.72 -4.29 4.77
N LEU A 157 4.75 -3.58 4.32
CA LEU A 157 6.13 -3.77 4.79
C LEU A 157 6.29 -3.47 6.28
N ARG A 158 5.68 -2.38 6.77
CA ARG A 158 5.73 -2.03 8.18
C ARG A 158 5.08 -3.09 9.06
N LEU A 159 3.95 -3.64 8.62
CA LEU A 159 3.27 -4.73 9.32
C LEU A 159 4.13 -6.00 9.34
N ALA A 160 4.59 -6.45 8.17
CA ALA A 160 5.38 -7.68 8.03
C ALA A 160 6.76 -7.61 8.72
N ALA A 161 7.31 -6.41 8.93
CA ALA A 161 8.53 -6.21 9.71
C ALA A 161 8.33 -6.41 11.23
N ARG A 162 7.07 -6.46 11.71
CA ARG A 162 6.72 -6.53 13.14
C ARG A 162 6.01 -7.82 13.52
N HIS A 163 5.40 -8.48 12.56
CA HIS A 163 4.59 -9.67 12.77
C HIS A 163 5.03 -10.82 11.89
N GLU A 164 4.83 -12.04 12.36
CA GLU A 164 4.97 -13.23 11.55
C GLU A 164 3.86 -13.27 10.50
N VAL A 165 4.24 -13.47 9.24
CA VAL A 165 3.33 -13.64 8.12
C VAL A 165 3.86 -14.71 7.17
N GLY A 166 3.00 -15.33 6.38
CA GLY A 166 3.43 -16.39 5.47
C GLY A 166 4.19 -15.85 4.26
N VAL A 167 3.70 -14.78 3.66
CA VAL A 167 4.23 -14.22 2.40
C VAL A 167 3.95 -12.72 2.34
N VAL A 168 4.85 -11.97 1.70
CA VAL A 168 4.66 -10.55 1.39
C VAL A 168 4.64 -10.35 -0.12
N VAL A 169 3.59 -9.70 -0.65
CA VAL A 169 3.46 -9.35 -2.07
C VAL A 169 3.29 -7.84 -2.20
N LEU A 170 4.12 -7.22 -3.02
CA LEU A 170 4.12 -5.77 -3.22
C LEU A 170 3.91 -5.44 -4.70
N ASP A 171 2.89 -4.64 -5.00
CA ASP A 171 2.61 -4.12 -6.34
C ASP A 171 3.08 -2.66 -6.44
N SER A 172 4.04 -2.40 -7.32
CA SER A 172 4.62 -1.07 -7.54
C SER A 172 5.11 -0.39 -6.25
N PRO A 173 6.01 -1.04 -5.46
CA PRO A 173 6.50 -0.49 -4.20
C PRO A 173 7.56 0.60 -4.41
N PHE A 174 7.83 1.34 -3.33
CA PHE A 174 8.80 2.43 -3.27
C PHE A 174 9.74 2.31 -2.05
N THR A 175 10.90 2.95 -2.13
CA THR A 175 11.85 3.05 -1.00
C THR A 175 11.32 3.94 0.13
N SER A 176 10.71 5.07 -0.24
CA SER A 176 10.00 5.99 0.68
C SER A 176 9.12 6.97 -0.10
N ILE A 177 8.08 7.52 0.52
CA ILE A 177 7.31 8.63 -0.07
C ILE A 177 8.21 9.87 -0.29
N VAL A 178 9.24 10.03 0.51
CA VAL A 178 10.24 11.10 0.33
C VAL A 178 10.97 10.96 -1.00
N ASP A 179 11.36 9.72 -1.37
CA ASP A 179 12.07 9.48 -2.63
C ASP A 179 11.14 9.65 -3.84
N VAL A 180 9.90 9.19 -3.76
CA VAL A 180 8.88 9.41 -4.79
C VAL A 180 8.64 10.90 -5.00
N ALA A 181 8.42 11.65 -3.91
CA ALA A 181 8.19 13.09 -3.97
C ALA A 181 9.42 13.85 -4.48
N ALA A 182 10.64 13.42 -4.18
CA ALA A 182 11.85 14.05 -4.69
C ALA A 182 11.99 13.93 -6.22
N ILE A 183 11.38 12.91 -6.83
CA ILE A 183 11.35 12.74 -8.29
C ILE A 183 10.36 13.73 -8.91
N HIS A 184 9.13 13.80 -8.38
CA HIS A 184 8.06 14.60 -8.96
C HIS A 184 8.11 16.09 -8.56
N PHE A 185 8.64 16.37 -7.38
CA PHE A 185 8.68 17.70 -6.78
C PHE A 185 10.13 18.14 -6.47
N TRP A 186 11.04 17.92 -7.40
CA TRP A 186 12.47 18.19 -7.24
C TRP A 186 12.82 19.63 -6.86
N MET A 187 11.91 20.59 -7.16
CA MET A 187 12.06 22.00 -6.78
C MET A 187 11.80 22.26 -5.29
N PHE A 188 11.19 21.33 -4.57
CA PHE A 188 10.86 21.47 -3.16
C PHE A 188 11.84 20.67 -2.28
N PRO A 189 12.18 21.14 -1.09
CA PRO A 189 13.02 20.41 -0.15
C PRO A 189 12.23 19.28 0.54
N THR A 190 11.76 18.29 -0.25
CA THR A 190 10.86 17.21 0.17
C THR A 190 11.36 16.44 1.37
N ARG A 191 12.69 16.20 1.47
CA ARG A 191 13.33 15.49 2.58
C ARG A 191 13.12 16.17 3.93
N LEU A 192 12.96 17.49 3.96
CA LEU A 192 12.73 18.28 5.17
C LEU A 192 11.23 18.43 5.49
N LEU A 193 10.39 18.46 4.46
CA LEU A 193 8.99 18.86 4.59
C LEU A 193 8.02 17.70 4.79
N ILE A 194 8.30 16.53 4.21
CA ILE A 194 7.37 15.39 4.23
C ILE A 194 7.27 14.80 5.62
N ARG A 195 6.03 14.73 6.12
CA ARG A 195 5.67 14.18 7.43
C ARG A 195 5.42 12.68 7.35
N ASP A 196 4.57 12.27 6.40
CA ASP A 196 4.18 10.87 6.20
C ASP A 196 5.18 10.25 5.20
N ARG A 197 6.22 9.61 5.73
CA ARG A 197 7.43 9.23 4.98
C ARG A 197 7.39 7.83 4.41
N PHE A 198 6.68 6.90 5.07
CA PHE A 198 6.60 5.48 4.71
C PHE A 198 7.98 4.91 4.31
N ARG A 199 8.87 4.77 5.29
CA ARG A 199 10.25 4.33 5.11
C ARG A 199 10.33 2.83 4.87
N SER A 200 9.91 2.38 3.66
CA SER A 200 9.98 0.99 3.21
C SER A 200 11.42 0.46 3.23
N ASP A 201 12.38 1.30 2.86
CA ASP A 201 13.81 1.01 2.87
C ASP A 201 14.36 0.64 4.26
N GLN A 202 13.75 1.13 5.33
CA GLN A 202 14.12 0.80 6.70
C GLN A 202 13.41 -0.44 7.23
N ALA A 203 12.23 -0.76 6.71
CA ALA A 203 11.41 -1.88 7.17
C ALA A 203 11.79 -3.20 6.51
N ILE A 204 12.13 -3.18 5.22
CA ILE A 204 12.25 -4.38 4.38
C ILE A 204 13.30 -5.38 4.88
N GLY A 205 14.42 -4.90 5.43
CA GLY A 205 15.49 -5.76 5.96
C GLY A 205 15.11 -6.58 7.21
N ALA A 206 14.00 -6.22 7.88
CA ALA A 206 13.50 -6.94 9.04
C ALA A 206 12.51 -8.07 8.66
N ILE A 207 12.06 -8.13 7.41
CA ILE A 207 11.10 -9.13 6.93
C ILE A 207 11.79 -10.49 6.84
N ARG A 208 11.12 -11.52 7.37
CA ARG A 208 11.58 -12.92 7.35
C ARG A 208 10.81 -13.77 6.35
N ALA A 209 9.57 -13.35 6.02
CA ALA A 209 8.73 -14.06 5.09
C ALA A 209 9.23 -13.93 3.65
N PRO A 210 8.95 -14.92 2.78
CA PRO A 210 9.17 -14.81 1.35
C PRO A 210 8.56 -13.54 0.78
N LEU A 211 9.29 -12.83 -0.08
CA LEU A 211 8.90 -11.54 -0.65
C LEU A 211 8.79 -11.60 -2.17
N LEU A 212 7.65 -11.17 -2.70
CA LEU A 212 7.44 -10.95 -4.13
C LEU A 212 7.21 -9.46 -4.41
N ILE A 213 7.95 -8.91 -5.37
CA ILE A 213 7.69 -7.58 -5.92
C ILE A 213 7.23 -7.74 -7.36
N VAL A 214 6.10 -7.09 -7.70
CA VAL A 214 5.62 -6.94 -9.08
C VAL A 214 5.70 -5.46 -9.45
N HIS A 215 6.28 -5.12 -10.62
CA HIS A 215 6.45 -3.73 -11.02
C HIS A 215 6.44 -3.57 -12.53
N GLY A 216 5.68 -2.58 -13.02
CA GLY A 216 5.67 -2.22 -14.43
C GLY A 216 6.92 -1.42 -14.83
N ASP A 217 7.51 -1.72 -15.99
CA ASP A 217 8.72 -1.04 -16.43
C ASP A 217 8.47 0.37 -17.00
N ARG A 218 7.19 0.72 -17.24
CA ARG A 218 6.75 2.06 -17.66
C ARG A 218 5.95 2.78 -16.57
N ASP A 219 6.18 2.43 -15.29
CA ASP A 219 5.54 3.12 -14.17
C ASP A 219 6.08 4.56 -14.06
N ASP A 220 5.23 5.53 -14.38
CA ASP A 220 5.50 6.97 -14.33
C ASP A 220 5.12 7.61 -12.98
N VAL A 221 4.39 6.87 -12.13
CA VAL A 221 4.02 7.28 -10.76
C VAL A 221 5.14 6.90 -9.79
N ILE A 222 5.55 5.63 -9.79
CA ILE A 222 6.66 5.11 -8.98
C ILE A 222 7.66 4.43 -9.94
N PRO A 223 8.68 5.13 -10.41
CA PRO A 223 9.63 4.54 -11.33
C PRO A 223 10.23 3.23 -10.83
N ILE A 224 10.26 2.21 -11.69
CA ILE A 224 10.68 0.83 -11.37
C ILE A 224 12.01 0.76 -10.61
N ARG A 225 12.94 1.72 -10.84
CA ARG A 225 14.21 1.81 -10.10
C ARG A 225 14.06 1.91 -8.59
N LEU A 226 12.90 2.43 -8.08
CA LEU A 226 12.62 2.45 -6.63
C LEU A 226 12.24 1.06 -6.12
N GLY A 227 11.46 0.30 -6.88
CA GLY A 227 11.16 -1.11 -6.60
C GLY A 227 12.40 -1.99 -6.65
N GLU A 228 13.26 -1.82 -7.67
CA GLU A 228 14.53 -2.54 -7.80
C GLU A 228 15.48 -2.23 -6.63
N LYS A 229 15.58 -0.96 -6.25
CA LYS A 229 16.37 -0.55 -5.08
C LYS A 229 15.84 -1.16 -3.80
N LEU A 230 14.52 -1.20 -3.64
CA LEU A 230 13.88 -1.83 -2.49
C LEU A 230 14.13 -3.34 -2.46
N TYR A 231 13.98 -4.02 -3.62
CA TYR A 231 14.28 -5.44 -3.78
C TYR A 231 15.73 -5.79 -3.40
N ALA A 232 16.69 -4.94 -3.77
CA ALA A 232 18.09 -5.15 -3.40
C ALA A 232 18.35 -5.14 -1.89
N LEU A 233 17.50 -4.45 -1.11
CA LEU A 233 17.59 -4.38 0.35
C LEU A 233 16.90 -5.54 1.07
N ALA A 234 16.08 -6.32 0.35
CA ALA A 234 15.32 -7.43 0.93
C ALA A 234 16.20 -8.66 1.18
N GLY A 235 15.88 -9.43 2.24
CA GLY A 235 16.43 -10.75 2.49
C GLY A 235 15.88 -11.81 1.53
N GLU A 236 16.46 -13.01 1.55
CA GLU A 236 15.96 -14.20 0.84
C GLU A 236 14.95 -14.98 1.71
N PRO A 237 14.00 -15.73 1.10
CA PRO A 237 13.77 -15.86 -0.34
C PRO A 237 12.97 -14.67 -0.90
N LYS A 238 13.32 -14.24 -2.11
CA LYS A 238 12.65 -13.12 -2.79
C LYS A 238 12.59 -13.30 -4.28
N GLN A 239 11.56 -12.72 -4.92
CA GLN A 239 11.42 -12.68 -6.39
C GLN A 239 10.98 -11.29 -6.84
N PHE A 240 11.38 -10.92 -8.07
CA PHE A 240 10.97 -9.69 -8.73
C PHE A 240 10.35 -10.03 -10.08
N ILE A 241 9.09 -9.66 -10.29
CA ILE A 241 8.40 -9.77 -11.58
C ILE A 241 8.36 -8.38 -12.21
N ARG A 242 9.13 -8.20 -13.30
CA ARG A 242 9.04 -7.02 -14.16
C ARG A 242 7.95 -7.28 -15.19
N VAL A 243 6.94 -6.43 -15.23
CA VAL A 243 5.88 -6.52 -16.24
C VAL A 243 6.17 -5.55 -17.36
N GLU A 244 6.59 -6.10 -18.51
CA GLU A 244 6.98 -5.31 -19.68
C GLU A 244 5.80 -4.50 -20.24
N GLY A 245 6.02 -3.23 -20.53
CA GLY A 245 5.06 -2.30 -21.10
C GLY A 245 3.98 -1.82 -20.12
N ALA A 246 3.94 -2.37 -18.89
CA ALA A 246 2.95 -1.98 -17.90
C ALA A 246 3.33 -0.67 -17.18
N GLY A 247 2.32 0.13 -16.89
CA GLY A 247 2.41 1.32 -16.06
C GLY A 247 2.28 1.00 -14.56
N HIS A 248 1.70 1.95 -13.82
CA HIS A 248 1.45 1.81 -12.38
C HIS A 248 0.42 0.70 -12.09
N LEU A 249 0.63 -0.07 -10.98
CA LEU A 249 -0.20 -1.20 -10.56
C LEU A 249 -0.18 -2.39 -11.55
N ALA A 250 0.99 -2.95 -11.75
CA ALA A 250 1.25 -3.99 -12.74
C ALA A 250 0.77 -5.39 -12.33
N LEU A 251 0.45 -5.65 -11.06
CA LEU A 251 0.05 -6.96 -10.54
C LEU A 251 -1.14 -7.57 -11.30
N GLY A 252 -2.07 -6.74 -11.78
CA GLY A 252 -3.21 -7.21 -12.57
C GLY A 252 -2.85 -8.03 -13.81
N PHE A 253 -1.67 -7.80 -14.39
CA PHE A 253 -1.14 -8.54 -15.55
C PHE A 253 -0.42 -9.84 -15.17
N ALA A 254 -0.11 -10.05 -13.90
CA ALA A 254 0.69 -11.15 -13.39
C ALA A 254 -0.04 -11.99 -12.33
N ILE A 255 -1.37 -11.84 -12.14
CA ILE A 255 -2.11 -12.53 -11.07
C ILE A 255 -1.90 -14.06 -11.08
N PRO A 256 -1.96 -14.77 -12.21
CA PRO A 256 -1.73 -16.22 -12.21
C PRO A 256 -0.35 -16.58 -11.65
N GLU A 257 0.71 -15.93 -12.12
CA GLU A 257 2.08 -16.15 -11.67
C GLU A 257 2.27 -15.81 -10.18
N VAL A 258 1.62 -14.74 -9.72
CA VAL A 258 1.61 -14.34 -8.30
C VAL A 258 0.94 -15.39 -7.44
N LEU A 259 -0.20 -15.96 -7.86
CA LEU A 259 -0.91 -17.01 -7.13
C LEU A 259 -0.10 -18.31 -7.06
N ASP A 260 0.52 -18.72 -8.16
CA ASP A 260 1.38 -19.91 -8.22
C ASP A 260 2.59 -19.74 -7.29
N TRP A 261 3.19 -18.54 -7.27
CA TRP A 261 4.30 -18.22 -6.39
C TRP A 261 3.88 -18.24 -4.90
N ILE A 262 2.74 -17.66 -4.55
CA ILE A 262 2.18 -17.68 -3.18
C ILE A 262 1.98 -19.14 -2.71
N GLU A 263 1.38 -19.98 -3.55
CA GLU A 263 1.14 -21.39 -3.21
C GLU A 263 2.45 -22.16 -2.99
N SER A 264 3.45 -21.92 -3.83
CA SER A 264 4.78 -22.51 -3.68
C SER A 264 5.46 -22.06 -2.38
N ALA A 265 5.48 -20.76 -2.10
CA ALA A 265 6.14 -20.19 -0.92
C ALA A 265 5.51 -20.68 0.40
N ILE A 266 4.17 -20.75 0.48
CA ILE A 266 3.45 -21.25 1.66
C ILE A 266 3.67 -22.76 1.87
N SER A 267 3.80 -23.54 0.79
CA SER A 267 4.04 -24.98 0.88
C SER A 267 5.40 -25.31 1.47
N VAL A 268 6.42 -24.52 1.13
CA VAL A 268 7.78 -24.67 1.69
C VAL A 268 7.81 -24.36 3.19
N GLU A 269 7.06 -23.38 3.65
CA GLU A 269 6.98 -23.00 5.07
C GLU A 269 6.23 -24.02 5.95
N ARG A 270 5.43 -24.92 5.36
CA ARG A 270 4.67 -25.96 6.08
C ARG A 270 5.45 -27.26 6.30
N ASN A 271 6.54 -27.46 5.55
CA ASN A 271 7.44 -28.62 5.66
C ASN A 271 8.68 -28.30 6.50
#